data_9b1404487f53ed640aef738bf2583b83
#
_entry.id   9b1404487f53ed640aef738bf2583b83
#
_cell.length_a   1.000
_cell.length_b   1.000
_cell.length_c   1.000
_cell.angle_alpha   90.00
_cell.angle_beta   90.00
_cell.angle_gamma   90.00
#
_symmetry.space_group_name_H-M   'P 1'
#
loop_
_entity.id
_entity.type
_entity.pdbx_description
1 polymer ?
#
loop_
_entity_poly.entity_id
_entity_poly.type
_entity_poly.pdbx_seq_one_letter_code
_entity_poly.pdbx_strand_id
1 'polypeptide(L)'
;MMHDGPVAELTPRLRRRIRRDFPPDSAEMVVSYLGALTDNAYDGLGRERVQAAVVLASRGQRDRFESMLQLLTLDWRDVLMAGGLGEDDWRAVLDAELGVAGD
;
A
#
# COMPACT_ATOMS: atom_id res chain seq x y z
N MET A 1 -13.06 15.63 -16.27
CA MET A 1 -12.75 15.35 -15.92
C MET A 1 -12.08 15.48 -15.35
N MET A 2 -11.95 15.56 -15.01
CA MET A 2 -11.38 15.75 -14.54
C MET A 2 -10.54 15.30 -13.76
N HIS A 3 -9.98 15.20 -13.69
CA HIS A 3 -9.10 14.64 -13.11
C HIS A 3 -8.36 15.50 -12.38
N ASP A 4 -8.13 15.33 -11.48
CA ASP A 4 -7.85 16.12 -10.68
C ASP A 4 -6.59 16.13 -10.16
N GLY A 5 -5.90 15.98 -10.28
CA GLY A 5 -4.76 16.19 -9.70
C GLY A 5 -3.98 15.09 -9.46
N PRO A 6 -2.80 15.26 -9.07
CA PRO A 6 -1.88 14.21 -8.96
C PRO A 6 -2.20 13.39 -7.77
N VAL A 7 -2.72 12.26 -7.99
CA VAL A 7 -2.92 11.24 -6.97
C VAL A 7 -2.01 10.10 -7.33
N ALA A 8 -1.31 9.56 -6.37
CA ALA A 8 -0.45 8.42 -6.61
C ALA A 8 -1.30 7.24 -7.04
N GLU A 9 -1.03 6.71 -8.22
CA GLU A 9 -1.78 5.58 -8.71
C GLU A 9 -1.25 4.30 -8.13
N LEU A 10 -2.16 3.44 -7.74
CA LEU A 10 -1.79 2.11 -7.28
C LEU A 10 -1.62 1.21 -8.48
N THR A 11 -0.65 0.30 -8.42
CA THR A 11 -0.44 -0.65 -9.49
C THR A 11 -1.60 -1.63 -9.58
N PRO A 12 -1.84 -2.23 -10.75
CA PRO A 12 -2.94 -3.19 -10.87
C PRO A 12 -2.82 -4.36 -9.90
N ARG A 13 -1.61 -4.87 -9.67
CA ARG A 13 -1.43 -6.00 -8.75
C ARG A 13 -1.75 -5.61 -7.31
N LEU A 14 -1.44 -4.38 -6.92
CA LEU A 14 -1.76 -3.90 -5.58
C LEU A 14 -3.26 -3.72 -5.42
N ARG A 15 -3.92 -3.16 -6.42
CA ARG A 15 -5.38 -3.02 -6.39
C ARG A 15 -6.06 -4.37 -6.27
N ARG A 16 -5.54 -5.36 -7.00
CA ARG A 16 -6.07 -6.71 -6.95
C ARG A 16 -5.97 -7.29 -5.55
N ARG A 17 -4.82 -7.08 -4.90
CA ARG A 17 -4.61 -7.55 -3.53
C ARG A 17 -5.56 -6.88 -2.55
N ILE A 18 -5.78 -5.58 -2.70
CA ILE A 18 -6.71 -4.86 -1.84
C ILE A 18 -8.11 -5.42 -1.98
N ARG A 19 -8.55 -5.66 -3.21
CA ARG A 19 -9.88 -6.20 -3.44
C ARG A 19 -10.03 -7.61 -2.92
N ARG A 20 -8.95 -8.36 -2.88
CA ARG A 20 -8.94 -9.70 -2.33
C ARG A 20 -9.03 -9.69 -0.81
N ASP A 21 -8.31 -8.78 -0.17
CA ASP A 21 -8.17 -8.77 1.28
C ASP A 21 -9.29 -8.02 1.99
N PHE A 22 -9.84 -6.99 1.36
CA PHE A 22 -10.85 -6.14 1.98
C PHE A 22 -12.20 -6.31 1.32
N PRO A 23 -13.30 -6.17 2.09
CA PRO A 23 -14.63 -6.12 1.46
C PRO A 23 -14.74 -4.94 0.50
N PRO A 24 -15.68 -4.98 -0.46
CA PRO A 24 -15.76 -3.93 -1.49
C PRO A 24 -15.81 -2.50 -0.94
N ASP A 25 -16.58 -2.26 0.11
CA ASP A 25 -16.68 -0.92 0.67
C ASP A 25 -15.34 -0.45 1.22
N SER A 26 -14.66 -1.32 1.95
CA SER A 26 -13.37 -0.98 2.53
C SER A 26 -12.29 -0.91 1.46
N ALA A 27 -12.37 -1.73 0.43
CA ALA A 27 -11.35 -1.73 -0.62
C ALA A 27 -11.29 -0.39 -1.33
N GLU A 28 -12.44 0.22 -1.62
CA GLU A 28 -12.44 1.54 -2.27
C GLU A 28 -11.83 2.61 -1.37
N MET A 29 -12.16 2.54 -0.10
CA MET A 29 -11.59 3.47 0.87
C MET A 29 -10.07 3.31 0.95
N VAL A 30 -9.60 2.07 0.98
CA VAL A 30 -8.16 1.81 1.07
C VAL A 30 -7.43 2.37 -0.15
N VAL A 31 -7.96 2.13 -1.34
CA VAL A 31 -7.35 2.65 -2.57
C VAL A 31 -7.28 4.17 -2.52
N SER A 32 -8.36 4.79 -2.12
CA SER A 32 -8.45 6.25 -2.10
C SER A 32 -7.47 6.87 -1.11
N TYR A 33 -7.41 6.33 0.09
CA TYR A 33 -6.53 6.86 1.12
C TYR A 33 -5.06 6.63 0.80
N LEU A 34 -4.72 5.47 0.25
CA LEU A 34 -3.34 5.21 -0.11
C LEU A 34 -2.87 6.14 -1.22
N GLY A 35 -3.71 6.36 -2.22
CA GLY A 35 -3.35 7.27 -3.28
C GLY A 35 -3.09 8.67 -2.79
N ALA A 36 -3.96 9.17 -1.91
CA ALA A 36 -3.82 10.52 -1.40
C ALA A 36 -2.63 10.68 -0.47
N LEU A 37 -2.37 9.64 0.34
CA LEU A 37 -1.34 9.74 1.37
C LEU A 37 0.07 9.62 0.81
N THR A 38 0.24 8.84 -0.24
CA THR A 38 1.57 8.50 -0.73
C THR A 38 1.94 9.24 -2.01
N ASP A 39 1.36 10.40 -2.22
CA ASP A 39 1.50 11.11 -3.48
C ASP A 39 2.97 11.35 -3.87
N ASN A 40 3.74 12.04 -3.05
CA ASN A 40 5.14 12.28 -3.35
C ASN A 40 6.08 11.91 -2.24
N ALA A 41 5.55 11.59 -1.10
CA ALA A 41 6.33 11.57 0.12
C ALA A 41 7.38 10.47 0.17
N TYR A 42 7.18 9.40 -0.55
CA TYR A 42 8.03 8.22 -0.42
C TYR A 42 8.64 7.77 -1.73
N ASP A 43 8.88 8.72 -2.64
CA ASP A 43 9.40 8.37 -3.96
C ASP A 43 10.74 7.64 -3.88
N GLY A 44 11.60 8.03 -2.97
CA GLY A 44 12.90 7.42 -2.84
C GLY A 44 12.88 6.00 -2.32
N LEU A 45 11.77 5.58 -1.72
CA LEU A 45 11.62 4.23 -1.18
C LEU A 45 10.88 3.31 -2.12
N GLY A 46 10.30 3.84 -3.18
CA GLY A 46 9.41 3.07 -4.02
C GLY A 46 7.98 3.16 -3.50
N ARG A 47 7.15 3.86 -4.25
CA ARG A 47 5.78 4.13 -3.81
C ARG A 47 4.99 2.84 -3.58
N GLU A 48 5.13 1.89 -4.52
CA GLU A 48 4.42 0.62 -4.37
C GLU A 48 4.86 -0.14 -3.13
N ARG A 49 6.14 -0.07 -2.80
CA ARG A 49 6.68 -0.74 -1.62
C ARG A 49 5.99 -0.26 -0.35
N VAL A 50 5.88 1.06 -0.21
CA VAL A 50 5.26 1.65 0.98
C VAL A 50 3.77 1.34 1.01
N GLN A 51 3.10 1.51 -0.11
CA GLN A 51 1.67 1.22 -0.19
C GLN A 51 1.37 -0.24 0.14
N ALA A 52 2.16 -1.14 -0.43
CA ALA A 52 1.97 -2.56 -0.19
C ALA A 52 2.24 -2.93 1.26
N ALA A 53 3.22 -2.30 1.89
CA ALA A 53 3.50 -2.58 3.30
C ALA A 53 2.28 -2.26 4.17
N VAL A 54 1.61 -1.14 3.90
CA VAL A 54 0.41 -0.78 4.63
C VAL A 54 -0.68 -1.85 4.42
N VAL A 55 -0.88 -2.26 3.17
CA VAL A 55 -1.92 -3.25 2.86
C VAL A 55 -1.62 -4.59 3.52
N LEU A 56 -0.39 -5.07 3.38
CA LEU A 56 -0.03 -6.36 3.93
C LEU A 56 -0.09 -6.38 5.45
N ALA A 57 0.33 -5.29 6.09
CA ALA A 57 0.28 -5.20 7.55
C ALA A 57 -1.15 -5.09 8.07
N SER A 58 -2.07 -4.61 7.23
CA SER A 58 -3.47 -4.46 7.62
C SER A 58 -4.21 -5.80 7.71
N ARG A 59 -3.76 -6.79 6.96
CA ARG A 59 -4.36 -8.14 6.97
C ARG A 59 -5.86 -8.12 6.73
N GLY A 60 -6.30 -7.25 5.83
CA GLY A 60 -7.70 -7.17 5.46
C GLY A 60 -8.60 -6.53 6.51
N GLN A 61 -8.03 -5.95 7.56
CA GLN A 61 -8.80 -5.36 8.64
C GLN A 61 -8.72 -3.84 8.57
N ARG A 62 -9.88 -3.21 8.54
CA ARG A 62 -9.97 -1.76 8.41
C ARG A 62 -9.29 -1.04 9.57
N ASP A 63 -9.49 -1.52 10.79
CA ASP A 63 -8.89 -0.90 11.97
C ASP A 63 -7.37 -0.93 11.89
N ARG A 64 -6.83 -2.04 11.42
CA ARG A 64 -5.39 -2.15 11.27
C ARG A 64 -4.88 -1.24 10.16
N PHE A 65 -5.65 -1.10 9.10
CA PHE A 65 -5.29 -0.20 8.02
C PHE A 65 -5.17 1.23 8.55
N GLU A 66 -6.14 1.67 9.34
CA GLU A 66 -6.09 3.01 9.92
C GLU A 66 -4.90 3.18 10.85
N SER A 67 -4.60 2.15 11.64
CA SER A 67 -3.43 2.17 12.51
C SER A 67 -2.14 2.28 11.71
N MET A 68 -2.07 1.57 10.59
CA MET A 68 -0.87 1.62 9.76
C MET A 68 -0.70 2.98 9.10
N LEU A 69 -1.79 3.64 8.74
CA LEU A 69 -1.69 5.00 8.20
C LEU A 69 -1.11 5.97 9.23
N GLN A 70 -1.55 5.84 10.47
CA GLN A 70 -1.01 6.67 11.53
C GLN A 70 0.46 6.37 11.77
N LEU A 71 0.80 5.10 11.81
CA LEU A 71 2.19 4.68 12.01
C LEU A 71 3.07 5.19 10.88
N LEU A 72 2.55 5.21 9.67
CA LEU A 72 3.31 5.67 8.51
C LEU A 72 3.79 7.10 8.68
N THR A 73 2.97 7.96 9.27
CA THR A 73 3.36 9.34 9.50
C THR A 73 4.32 9.49 10.67
N LEU A 74 4.31 8.53 11.60
CA LEU A 74 5.20 8.58 12.75
C LEU A 74 6.52 7.88 12.49
N ASP A 75 6.47 6.71 11.86
CA ASP A 75 7.68 5.94 11.60
C ASP A 75 7.44 4.99 10.43
N TRP A 76 7.76 5.43 9.23
CA TRP A 76 7.54 4.64 8.02
C TRP A 76 8.33 3.34 8.03
N ARG A 77 9.44 3.28 8.75
CA ARG A 77 10.26 2.07 8.82
C ARG A 77 9.51 0.94 9.50
N ASP A 78 8.78 1.28 10.56
CA ASP A 78 8.00 0.27 11.26
C ASP A 78 6.90 -0.30 10.36
N VAL A 79 6.32 0.55 9.50
CA VAL A 79 5.30 0.07 8.57
C VAL A 79 5.92 -0.92 7.57
N LEU A 80 7.10 -0.61 7.03
CA LEU A 80 7.77 -1.53 6.12
C LEU A 80 8.05 -2.87 6.79
N MET A 81 8.53 -2.83 8.03
CA MET A 81 8.80 -4.07 8.77
C MET A 81 7.52 -4.85 9.04
N ALA A 82 6.46 -4.16 9.44
CA ALA A 82 5.19 -4.81 9.72
C ALA A 82 4.61 -5.50 8.49
N GLY A 83 4.83 -4.94 7.32
CA GLY A 83 4.37 -5.52 6.07
C GLY A 83 5.32 -6.54 5.46
N GLY A 84 6.47 -6.76 6.08
CA GLY A 84 7.45 -7.72 5.57
C GLY A 84 8.29 -7.19 4.42
N LEU A 85 8.32 -5.88 4.22
CA LEU A 85 9.01 -5.26 3.08
C LEU A 85 10.18 -4.38 3.53
N GLY A 86 10.68 -4.59 4.73
CA GLY A 86 11.74 -3.77 5.29
C GLY A 86 13.15 -4.29 5.04
N GLU A 87 13.29 -5.47 4.45
CA GLU A 87 14.59 -6.08 4.24
C GLU A 87 15.06 -5.92 2.80
N ASP A 88 16.31 -6.31 2.54
CA ASP A 88 16.89 -6.15 1.19
C ASP A 88 16.16 -6.96 0.14
N ASP A 89 15.51 -8.05 0.52
CA ASP A 89 14.77 -8.91 -0.41
C ASP A 89 13.33 -8.45 -0.64
N TRP A 90 13.03 -7.21 -0.30
CA TRP A 90 11.65 -6.73 -0.38
C TRP A 90 11.03 -6.88 -1.77
N ARG A 91 11.84 -6.81 -2.83
CA ARG A 91 11.28 -6.97 -4.18
C ARG A 91 10.78 -8.39 -4.40
N ALA A 92 11.51 -9.38 -3.90
CA ALA A 92 11.07 -10.76 -4.01
C ALA A 92 9.82 -11.00 -3.16
N VAL A 93 9.78 -10.42 -1.98
CA VAL A 93 8.60 -10.54 -1.12
C VAL A 93 7.39 -9.88 -1.79
N LEU A 94 7.60 -8.70 -2.35
CA LEU A 94 6.52 -7.97 -3.01
C LEU A 94 5.94 -8.79 -4.17
N ASP A 95 6.80 -9.37 -4.99
CA ASP A 95 6.36 -10.20 -6.11
C ASP A 95 5.63 -11.45 -5.61
N ALA A 96 6.09 -12.04 -4.52
CA ALA A 96 5.45 -13.22 -3.96
C ALA A 96 4.06 -12.89 -3.41
N GLU A 97 3.91 -11.72 -2.82
CA GLU A 97 2.64 -11.35 -2.20
C GLU A 97 1.63 -10.79 -3.19
N LEU A 98 2.08 -10.00 -4.16
CA LEU A 98 1.18 -9.31 -5.08
C LEU A 98 1.12 -9.95 -6.46
N GLY A 99 2.06 -10.81 -6.78
CA GLY A 99 2.20 -11.31 -8.13
C GLY A 99 3.26 -10.52 -8.88
N VAL A 100 3.71 -11.07 -9.99
CA VAL A 100 4.78 -10.46 -10.78
C VAL A 100 4.26 -9.17 -11.42
N ALA A 101 5.11 -8.15 -11.46
CA ALA A 101 4.74 -6.87 -12.04
C ALA A 101 4.38 -7.05 -13.52
N GLY A 102 3.33 -6.36 -13.95
CA GLY A 102 2.88 -6.46 -15.34
C GLY A 102 1.75 -7.43 -15.55
N ASP A 103 1.39 -8.21 -14.55
CA ASP A 103 0.26 -9.15 -14.70
C ASP A 103 -1.08 -8.49 -14.63
#